data_ada77ec02e9c46fc9668e5dfcd55d993
#
_entry.id   ada77ec02e9c46fc9668e5dfcd55d993
#
_cell.length_a   1.000
_cell.length_b   1.000
_cell.length_c   1.000
_cell.angle_alpha   90.00
_cell.angle_beta   90.00
_cell.angle_gamma   90.00
#
_symmetry.space_group_name_H-M   'P 1'
#
loop_
_entity.id
_entity.type
_entity.pdbx_description
1 polymer ?
#
loop_
_entity_poly.entity_id
_entity_poly.type
_entity_poly.pdbx_seq_one_letter_code
_entity_poly.pdbx_strand_id
1 'polypeptide(L)'
;MCRQFAWISLVAFCFLVLSSCDRARVFDENKKIEKANWNQNDPLTFLVNINDTISANNVYLNVRNAGMYPFSNLFLFINTHFPQGQIDRDTVELTLASPDGKWLGDGLGDIFDNRILFHRNVRFPQTGEYRFEIYQAMRVNPLPGIMDAGIRIEKNE
;
A
#
# COMPACT_ATOMS: atom_id res chain seq x y z
N MET A 1 -19.74 -47.13 11.94
CA MET A 1 -20.17 -46.22 10.83
C MET A 1 -20.22 -44.75 11.22
N CYS A 2 -20.73 -44.33 12.41
CA CYS A 2 -20.81 -42.90 12.82
C CYS A 2 -19.46 -42.12 12.87
N ARG A 3 -18.35 -42.77 13.21
CA ARG A 3 -17.04 -42.07 13.34
C ARG A 3 -16.45 -41.64 12.00
N GLN A 4 -16.68 -42.37 10.92
CA GLN A 4 -16.18 -42.02 9.60
C GLN A 4 -16.92 -40.85 8.97
N PHE A 5 -18.22 -40.70 9.21
CA PHE A 5 -19.01 -39.54 8.75
C PHE A 5 -18.59 -38.23 9.44
N ALA A 6 -18.21 -38.29 10.72
CA ALA A 6 -17.73 -37.11 11.45
C ALA A 6 -16.42 -36.57 10.89
N TRP A 7 -15.50 -37.42 10.47
CA TRP A 7 -14.23 -37.02 9.86
C TRP A 7 -14.41 -36.41 8.47
N ILE A 8 -15.31 -36.97 7.65
CA ILE A 8 -15.63 -36.44 6.32
C ILE A 8 -16.29 -35.07 6.43
N SER A 9 -17.20 -34.89 7.41
CA SER A 9 -17.85 -33.59 7.66
C SER A 9 -16.86 -32.52 8.15
N LEU A 10 -15.89 -32.89 9.00
CA LEU A 10 -14.86 -31.97 9.49
C LEU A 10 -13.90 -31.54 8.38
N VAL A 11 -13.48 -32.45 7.50
CA VAL A 11 -12.63 -32.16 6.35
C VAL A 11 -13.36 -31.28 5.33
N ALA A 12 -14.62 -31.57 5.04
CA ALA A 12 -15.45 -30.75 4.14
C ALA A 12 -15.67 -29.31 4.69
N PHE A 13 -15.84 -29.16 6.00
CA PHE A 13 -15.96 -27.85 6.64
C PHE A 13 -14.65 -27.05 6.58
N CYS A 14 -13.49 -27.71 6.69
CA CYS A 14 -12.17 -27.07 6.57
C CYS A 14 -11.91 -26.51 5.17
N PHE A 15 -12.44 -27.13 4.10
CA PHE A 15 -12.28 -26.65 2.72
C PHE A 15 -13.14 -25.40 2.40
N LEU A 16 -14.22 -25.17 3.14
CA LEU A 16 -15.11 -24.01 2.92
C LEU A 16 -14.55 -22.66 3.45
N VAL A 17 -13.52 -22.69 4.29
CA VAL A 17 -12.98 -21.47 4.94
C VAL A 17 -11.84 -20.84 4.14
N LEU A 18 -11.36 -21.43 3.04
CA LEU A 18 -10.15 -20.99 2.33
C LEU A 18 -10.37 -20.05 1.15
N SER A 19 -11.59 -19.62 0.87
CA SER A 19 -11.88 -18.73 -0.27
C SER A 19 -12.17 -17.29 0.17
N SER A 20 -11.29 -16.68 0.97
CA SER A 20 -11.29 -15.23 1.17
C SER A 20 -10.51 -14.56 0.03
N CYS A 21 -11.07 -14.55 -1.18
CA CYS A 21 -10.59 -13.69 -2.25
C CYS A 21 -10.99 -12.24 -1.96
N ASP A 22 -10.02 -11.38 -1.78
CA ASP A 22 -10.21 -9.92 -1.73
C ASP A 22 -10.61 -9.42 -3.13
N ARG A 23 -11.93 -9.46 -3.42
CA ARG A 23 -12.50 -9.13 -4.73
C ARG A 23 -12.40 -7.64 -5.08
N ALA A 24 -12.26 -6.80 -4.08
CA ALA A 24 -12.13 -5.36 -4.27
C ALA A 24 -10.72 -4.98 -4.76
N ARG A 25 -9.71 -5.80 -4.47
CA ARG A 25 -8.32 -5.52 -4.79
C ARG A 25 -8.06 -5.52 -6.29
N VAL A 26 -7.63 -4.37 -6.82
CA VAL A 26 -7.14 -4.20 -8.19
C VAL A 26 -5.62 -4.37 -8.24
N PHE A 27 -4.92 -3.77 -7.28
CA PHE A 27 -3.47 -3.82 -7.15
C PHE A 27 -3.05 -3.70 -5.67
N ASP A 28 -1.99 -4.39 -5.27
CA ASP A 28 -1.40 -4.26 -3.94
C ASP A 28 0.05 -4.75 -3.98
N GLU A 29 1.00 -3.84 -3.92
CA GLU A 29 2.43 -4.14 -3.92
C GLU A 29 3.18 -3.20 -2.99
N ASN A 30 4.07 -3.77 -2.18
CA ASN A 30 5.04 -3.03 -1.36
C ASN A 30 6.45 -3.37 -1.82
N LYS A 31 7.32 -2.37 -1.85
CA LYS A 31 8.74 -2.52 -2.17
C LYS A 31 9.60 -2.23 -0.96
N LYS A 32 10.51 -3.14 -0.68
CA LYS A 32 11.50 -3.00 0.38
C LYS A 32 12.48 -1.88 0.08
N ILE A 33 12.83 -1.13 1.13
CA ILE A 33 13.89 -0.14 1.13
C ILE A 33 15.13 -0.77 1.76
N GLU A 34 16.23 -0.78 1.02
CA GLU A 34 17.45 -1.43 1.47
C GLU A 34 17.95 -0.84 2.81
N LYS A 35 18.17 -1.71 3.79
CA LYS A 35 18.63 -1.35 5.15
C LYS A 35 17.76 -0.30 5.84
N ALA A 36 16.49 -0.15 5.42
CA ALA A 36 15.59 0.89 5.89
C ALA A 36 16.23 2.31 5.81
N ASN A 37 16.99 2.58 4.75
CA ASN A 37 17.62 3.86 4.45
C ASN A 37 17.23 4.32 3.05
N TRP A 38 16.17 5.14 2.98
CA TRP A 38 15.61 5.54 1.69
C TRP A 38 16.32 6.75 1.10
N ASN A 39 16.98 6.54 -0.04
CA ASN A 39 17.62 7.64 -0.77
C ASN A 39 16.55 8.41 -1.57
N GLN A 40 16.58 9.74 -1.49
CA GLN A 40 15.63 10.61 -2.21
C GLN A 40 15.70 10.49 -3.74
N ASN A 41 16.82 10.00 -4.28
CA ASN A 41 17.02 9.80 -5.73
C ASN A 41 16.71 8.37 -6.18
N ASP A 42 16.22 7.52 -5.27
CA ASP A 42 15.88 6.13 -5.55
C ASP A 42 14.36 5.90 -5.35
N PRO A 43 13.55 6.17 -6.38
CA PRO A 43 12.10 6.03 -6.28
C PRO A 43 11.67 4.57 -6.25
N LEU A 44 10.62 4.30 -5.52
CA LEU A 44 9.90 3.03 -5.61
C LEU A 44 8.92 3.11 -6.79
N THR A 45 9.12 2.26 -7.79
CA THR A 45 8.35 2.28 -9.03
C THR A 45 7.38 1.11 -9.08
N PHE A 46 6.10 1.36 -9.39
CA PHE A 46 5.03 0.36 -9.49
C PHE A 46 4.39 0.46 -10.87
N LEU A 47 4.19 -0.70 -11.52
CA LEU A 47 3.49 -0.81 -12.80
C LEU A 47 2.12 -1.42 -12.57
N VAL A 48 1.08 -0.68 -12.92
CA VAL A 48 -0.31 -1.06 -12.66
C VAL A 48 -1.08 -1.13 -13.95
N ASN A 49 -1.57 -2.30 -14.33
CA ASN A 49 -2.44 -2.48 -15.48
C ASN A 49 -3.89 -2.21 -15.11
N ILE A 50 -4.46 -1.17 -15.70
CA ILE A 50 -5.86 -0.77 -15.54
C ILE A 50 -6.65 -1.22 -16.78
N ASN A 51 -7.67 -2.06 -16.54
CA ASN A 51 -8.57 -2.55 -17.57
C ASN A 51 -10.00 -2.00 -17.43
N ASP A 52 -10.29 -1.33 -16.32
CA ASP A 52 -11.62 -0.83 -15.99
C ASP A 52 -11.55 0.69 -15.72
N THR A 53 -12.17 1.44 -16.63
CA THR A 53 -12.24 2.92 -16.54
C THR A 53 -13.57 3.42 -15.98
N ILE A 54 -14.50 2.50 -15.66
CA ILE A 54 -15.87 2.83 -15.23
C ILE A 54 -15.95 2.81 -13.70
N SER A 55 -15.39 1.78 -13.07
CA SER A 55 -15.44 1.62 -11.62
C SER A 55 -14.65 2.71 -10.92
N ALA A 56 -15.23 3.22 -9.84
CA ALA A 56 -14.51 4.10 -8.94
C ALA A 56 -13.57 3.28 -8.05
N ASN A 57 -12.40 3.81 -7.77
CA ASN A 57 -11.37 3.16 -6.99
C ASN A 57 -10.88 4.06 -5.85
N ASN A 58 -10.46 3.44 -4.76
CA ASN A 58 -9.70 4.10 -3.71
C ASN A 58 -8.23 3.72 -3.88
N VAL A 59 -7.35 4.70 -3.80
CA VAL A 59 -5.89 4.51 -3.84
C VAL A 59 -5.33 4.78 -2.47
N TYR A 60 -4.58 3.83 -1.95
CA TYR A 60 -3.92 3.90 -0.65
C TYR A 60 -2.41 3.87 -0.81
N LEU A 61 -1.73 4.57 0.07
CA LEU A 61 -0.30 4.45 0.28
C LEU A 61 -0.06 3.56 1.49
N ASN A 62 0.71 2.52 1.31
CA ASN A 62 1.18 1.65 2.37
C ASN A 62 2.57 2.12 2.79
N VAL A 63 2.81 2.24 4.09
CA VAL A 63 4.13 2.57 4.65
C VAL A 63 4.37 1.73 5.87
N ARG A 64 5.51 1.03 5.90
CA ARG A 64 5.99 0.33 7.08
C ARG A 64 7.17 1.06 7.66
N ASN A 65 7.01 1.56 8.88
CA ASN A 65 8.08 2.22 9.60
C ASN A 65 8.53 1.42 10.82
N ALA A 66 9.82 1.54 11.13
CA ALA A 66 10.38 1.06 12.39
C ALA A 66 10.06 2.04 13.53
N GLY A 67 9.99 1.55 14.77
CA GLY A 67 9.77 2.38 15.95
C GLY A 67 10.85 3.45 16.17
N MET A 68 12.04 3.24 15.58
CA MET A 68 13.13 4.22 15.59
C MET A 68 13.03 5.31 14.52
N TYR A 69 12.00 5.33 13.69
CA TYR A 69 11.79 6.41 12.72
C TYR A 69 11.67 7.75 13.44
N PRO A 70 12.50 8.77 13.08
CA PRO A 70 12.67 9.95 13.94
C PRO A 70 11.60 11.03 13.80
N PHE A 71 10.58 10.82 12.93
CA PHE A 71 9.55 11.84 12.65
C PHE A 71 8.14 11.27 12.89
N SER A 72 7.18 12.14 13.18
CA SER A 72 5.75 11.81 13.30
C SER A 72 5.02 11.78 11.95
N ASN A 73 5.65 12.28 10.89
CA ASN A 73 5.09 12.38 9.54
C ASN A 73 6.09 11.91 8.49
N LEU A 74 5.59 11.71 7.27
CA LEU A 74 6.40 11.39 6.10
C LEU A 74 5.88 12.19 4.90
N PHE A 75 6.73 13.03 4.31
CA PHE A 75 6.44 13.68 3.03
C PHE A 75 6.91 12.80 1.87
N LEU A 76 6.04 12.68 0.88
CA LEU A 76 6.31 11.94 -0.35
C LEU A 76 6.01 12.81 -1.57
N PHE A 77 6.81 12.65 -2.63
CA PHE A 77 6.43 13.05 -3.99
C PHE A 77 5.98 11.81 -4.74
N ILE A 78 4.86 11.92 -5.46
CA ILE A 78 4.30 10.83 -6.24
C ILE A 78 4.13 11.31 -7.68
N ASN A 79 4.83 10.66 -8.62
CA ASN A 79 4.64 10.87 -10.04
C ASN A 79 3.76 9.75 -10.58
N THR A 80 2.63 10.09 -11.19
CA THR A 80 1.75 9.17 -11.88
C THR A 80 1.90 9.38 -13.39
N HIS A 81 2.49 8.39 -14.05
CA HIS A 81 2.62 8.37 -15.50
C HIS A 81 1.44 7.62 -16.10
N PHE A 82 0.71 8.28 -16.97
CA PHE A 82 -0.45 7.72 -17.68
C PHE A 82 -0.02 6.98 -18.96
N PRO A 83 -0.82 6.03 -19.45
CA PRO A 83 -0.48 5.24 -20.64
C PRO A 83 -0.17 6.08 -21.89
N GLN A 84 -0.78 7.27 -22.02
CA GLN A 84 -0.57 8.17 -23.17
C GLN A 84 0.55 9.23 -22.93
N GLY A 85 1.33 9.09 -21.85
CA GLY A 85 2.49 9.94 -21.60
C GLY A 85 2.23 11.19 -20.74
N GLN A 86 1.01 11.46 -20.31
CA GLN A 86 0.72 12.48 -19.30
C GLN A 86 1.39 12.10 -17.99
N ILE A 87 1.82 13.09 -17.21
CA ILE A 87 2.42 12.90 -15.87
C ILE A 87 1.73 13.85 -14.91
N ASP A 88 1.13 13.30 -13.87
CA ASP A 88 0.65 14.05 -12.71
C ASP A 88 1.66 13.93 -11.56
N ARG A 89 1.79 15.00 -10.78
CA ARG A 89 2.73 15.08 -9.66
C ARG A 89 2.04 15.58 -8.41
N ASP A 90 2.08 14.75 -7.40
CA ASP A 90 1.47 15.04 -6.10
C ASP A 90 2.55 15.17 -5.02
N THR A 91 2.28 16.05 -4.05
CA THR A 91 3.02 16.13 -2.79
C THR A 91 2.07 15.74 -1.68
N VAL A 92 2.45 14.72 -0.90
CA VAL A 92 1.59 14.14 0.13
C VAL A 92 2.32 14.16 1.46
N GLU A 93 1.62 14.57 2.52
CA GLU A 93 2.06 14.39 3.89
C GLU A 93 1.27 13.24 4.53
N LEU A 94 1.97 12.23 5.01
CA LEU A 94 1.41 11.12 5.76
C LEU A 94 1.68 11.33 7.24
N THR A 95 0.65 11.33 8.07
CA THR A 95 0.79 11.32 9.53
C THR A 95 0.96 9.89 10.00
N LEU A 96 2.10 9.58 10.62
CA LEU A 96 2.45 8.23 11.10
C LEU A 96 2.33 8.10 12.62
N ALA A 97 2.43 9.21 13.35
CA ALA A 97 2.25 9.24 14.81
C ALA A 97 1.37 10.40 15.24
N SER A 98 0.65 10.22 16.33
CA SER A 98 -0.14 11.25 17.00
C SER A 98 0.75 12.27 17.72
N PRO A 99 0.23 13.45 18.11
CA PRO A 99 1.00 14.51 18.78
C PRO A 99 1.66 14.10 20.10
N ASP A 100 1.12 13.08 20.76
CA ASP A 100 1.68 12.47 21.98
C ASP A 100 2.75 11.39 21.69
N GLY A 101 3.12 11.19 20.41
CA GLY A 101 4.19 10.31 19.98
C GLY A 101 3.77 8.84 19.81
N LYS A 102 2.49 8.53 19.88
CA LYS A 102 1.99 7.16 19.65
C LYS A 102 1.89 6.89 18.15
N TRP A 103 2.47 5.79 17.69
CA TRP A 103 2.34 5.33 16.31
C TRP A 103 0.87 4.99 15.97
N LEU A 104 0.42 5.41 14.79
CA LEU A 104 -0.97 5.22 14.32
C LEU A 104 -1.15 3.92 13.55
N GLY A 105 -0.06 3.36 13.02
CA GLY A 105 -0.09 2.11 12.28
C GLY A 105 -0.35 0.89 13.18
N ASP A 106 -0.80 -0.20 12.55
CA ASP A 106 -0.93 -1.49 13.20
C ASP A 106 0.47 -2.03 13.55
N GLY A 107 0.74 -2.22 14.85
CA GLY A 107 2.07 -2.56 15.33
C GLY A 107 2.25 -4.04 15.65
N LEU A 108 3.41 -4.57 15.26
CA LEU A 108 3.94 -5.85 15.75
C LEU A 108 5.36 -5.62 16.25
N GLY A 109 5.54 -5.54 17.58
CA GLY A 109 6.82 -5.15 18.17
C GLY A 109 7.20 -3.71 17.83
N ASP A 110 8.37 -3.52 17.23
CA ASP A 110 8.90 -2.20 16.82
C ASP A 110 8.63 -1.86 15.35
N ILE A 111 7.64 -2.49 14.73
CA ILE A 111 7.28 -2.28 13.32
C ILE A 111 5.82 -1.85 13.26
N PHE A 112 5.51 -0.83 12.46
CA PHE A 112 4.18 -0.25 12.32
C PHE A 112 3.77 -0.18 10.86
N ASP A 113 2.66 -0.84 10.52
CA ASP A 113 2.07 -0.88 9.19
C ASP A 113 0.98 0.20 9.08
N ASN A 114 1.16 1.12 8.16
CA ASN A 114 0.21 2.19 7.88
C ASN A 114 -0.40 1.99 6.49
N ARG A 115 -1.74 2.03 6.40
CA ARG A 115 -2.46 2.13 5.15
C ARG A 115 -3.25 3.43 5.16
N ILE A 116 -2.84 4.39 4.34
CA ILE A 116 -3.35 5.75 4.34
C ILE A 116 -4.04 6.03 3.02
N LEU A 117 -5.29 6.48 3.06
CA LEU A 117 -6.05 6.83 1.87
C LEU A 117 -5.41 8.05 1.19
N PHE A 118 -4.95 7.88 -0.04
CA PHE A 118 -4.36 8.91 -0.87
C PHE A 118 -5.39 9.58 -1.77
N HIS A 119 -6.09 8.78 -2.58
CA HIS A 119 -7.18 9.25 -3.42
C HIS A 119 -8.44 8.43 -3.20
N ARG A 120 -9.56 9.13 -3.04
CA ARG A 120 -10.87 8.50 -2.90
C ARG A 120 -11.68 8.64 -4.18
N ASN A 121 -12.37 7.56 -4.56
CA ASN A 121 -13.39 7.62 -5.64
C ASN A 121 -12.82 7.98 -7.00
N VAL A 122 -11.58 7.62 -7.29
CA VAL A 122 -10.88 7.92 -8.55
C VAL A 122 -11.38 6.99 -9.65
N ARG A 123 -11.65 7.55 -10.84
CA ARG A 123 -11.78 6.76 -12.05
C ARG A 123 -10.54 6.97 -12.91
N PHE A 124 -9.95 5.87 -13.34
CA PHE A 124 -8.84 5.92 -14.27
C PHE A 124 -9.35 6.26 -15.66
N PRO A 125 -8.92 7.38 -16.28
CA PRO A 125 -9.50 7.84 -17.55
C PRO A 125 -9.14 6.98 -18.77
N GLN A 126 -8.12 6.12 -18.64
CA GLN A 126 -7.56 5.33 -19.73
C GLN A 126 -7.29 3.90 -19.27
N THR A 127 -7.48 2.94 -20.17
CA THR A 127 -6.95 1.59 -20.00
C THR A 127 -5.47 1.54 -20.36
N GLY A 128 -4.72 0.63 -19.75
CA GLY A 128 -3.30 0.42 -20.02
C GLY A 128 -2.44 0.44 -18.78
N GLU A 129 -1.14 0.52 -18.99
CA GLU A 129 -0.16 0.51 -17.92
C GLU A 129 0.08 1.91 -17.36
N TYR A 130 -0.21 2.08 -16.08
CA TYR A 130 0.15 3.25 -15.28
C TYR A 130 1.44 2.95 -14.54
N ARG A 131 2.36 3.94 -14.48
CA ARG A 131 3.57 3.84 -13.67
C ARG A 131 3.51 4.87 -12.55
N PHE A 132 3.55 4.38 -11.32
CA PHE A 132 3.67 5.22 -10.13
C PHE A 132 5.11 5.21 -9.64
N GLU A 133 5.66 6.38 -9.36
CA GLU A 133 6.99 6.54 -8.77
C GLU A 133 6.83 7.30 -7.46
N ILE A 134 7.24 6.69 -6.37
CA ILE A 134 7.17 7.28 -5.02
C ILE A 134 8.59 7.64 -4.58
N TYR A 135 8.79 8.92 -4.25
CA TYR A 135 10.02 9.46 -3.72
C TYR A 135 9.82 9.91 -2.28
N GLN A 136 10.78 9.67 -1.40
CA GLN A 136 10.79 10.36 -0.12
C GLN A 136 11.11 11.84 -0.33
N ALA A 137 10.40 12.73 0.36
CA ALA A 137 10.51 14.19 0.24
C ALA A 137 10.89 14.86 1.58
N MET A 138 11.48 14.09 2.50
CA MET A 138 12.00 14.59 3.76
C MET A 138 13.33 15.31 3.54
N ARG A 139 13.69 16.21 4.47
CA ARG A 139 14.96 16.97 4.40
C ARG A 139 16.18 16.14 4.77
N VAL A 140 15.99 14.95 5.31
CA VAL A 140 17.06 14.00 5.66
C VAL A 140 17.27 13.00 4.52
N ASN A 141 18.51 12.83 4.08
CA ASN A 141 18.88 11.89 3.02
C ASN A 141 20.22 11.19 3.34
N PRO A 142 20.29 9.85 3.37
CA PRO A 142 19.14 8.94 3.26
C PRO A 142 18.23 9.00 4.49
N LEU A 143 16.93 8.76 4.27
CA LEU A 143 15.91 8.75 5.33
C LEU A 143 15.93 7.40 6.05
N PRO A 144 16.27 7.36 7.35
CA PRO A 144 16.30 6.11 8.12
C PRO A 144 14.91 5.72 8.60
N GLY A 145 14.68 4.43 8.81
CA GLY A 145 13.54 3.90 9.56
C GLY A 145 12.28 3.63 8.75
N ILE A 146 12.24 3.88 7.44
CA ILE A 146 11.18 3.40 6.56
C ILE A 146 11.64 2.08 5.92
N MET A 147 10.93 0.99 6.22
CA MET A 147 11.31 -0.37 5.84
C MET A 147 10.82 -0.74 4.45
N ASP A 148 9.59 -0.35 4.13
CA ASP A 148 8.98 -0.49 2.81
C ASP A 148 7.89 0.56 2.62
N ALA A 149 7.56 0.82 1.35
CA ALA A 149 6.39 1.58 0.97
C ALA A 149 5.75 0.99 -0.27
N GLY A 150 4.47 1.28 -0.49
CA GLY A 150 3.71 0.66 -1.56
C GLY A 150 2.44 1.39 -1.92
N ILE A 151 1.76 0.84 -2.93
CA ILE A 151 0.46 1.31 -3.40
C ILE A 151 -0.53 0.15 -3.36
N ARG A 152 -1.73 0.45 -2.88
CA ARG A 152 -2.88 -0.42 -2.99
C ARG A 152 -4.02 0.32 -3.69
N ILE A 153 -4.67 -0.36 -4.64
CA ILE A 153 -5.84 0.13 -5.37
C ILE A 153 -6.97 -0.87 -5.15
N GLU A 154 -8.11 -0.37 -4.69
CA GLU A 154 -9.31 -1.14 -4.44
C GLU A 154 -10.50 -0.52 -5.17
N LYS A 155 -11.39 -1.36 -5.71
CA LYS A 155 -12.70 -0.90 -6.17
C LYS A 155 -13.48 -0.35 -4.99
N ASN A 156 -14.11 0.79 -5.20
CA ASN A 156 -15.04 1.35 -4.23
C ASN A 156 -16.38 0.64 -4.41
N GLU A 157 -16.81 -0.11 -3.39
CA GLU A 157 -18.09 -0.81 -3.37
C GLU A 157 -19.26 0.15 -3.05
#